data_98b99c140d99b7709d0c8d273999b6cd
#
_entry.id   98b99c140d99b7709d0c8d273999b6cd
#
_cell.length_a   1.000
_cell.length_b   1.000
_cell.length_c   1.000
_cell.angle_alpha   90.00
_cell.angle_beta   90.00
_cell.angle_gamma   90.00
#
_symmetry.space_group_name_H-M   'P 1'
#
loop_
_entity.id
_entity.type
_entity.pdbx_description
1 polymer ?
#
loop_
_entity_poly.entity_id
_entity_poly.type
_entity_poly.pdbx_seq_one_letter_code
_entity_poly.pdbx_strand_id
1 'polypeptide(L)'
;RRPLQPYLIYPLSWLRVAMAPMAKFTSFVLKGLKSNARKDESGDDEIVMLANKGEKDGVITPQERDLIANSLSLDDVTIAEIMTPRTVVETADYDQNVGEFFAEHPNPNFSRFPVFRDTLDNIVGVVRRRDILTAMANDCHAKKISEIMQPTTFVPENGSALAVLRQLIKKHQQMGIVVDEFASLTGVITLEDIFEHLLGSEIFETDDIAVDMRELARHRSNKGGRKSPFKP
;
A
#
# COMPACT_ATOMS: atom_id res chain seq x y z
N ARG A 1 79.69 10.84 -10.61
CA ARG A 1 78.35 10.39 -10.10
C ARG A 1 77.74 9.55 -11.21
N ARG A 2 77.69 8.24 -11.05
CA ARG A 2 77.04 7.31 -12.01
C ARG A 2 75.59 7.14 -11.67
N PRO A 3 74.64 7.19 -12.64
CA PRO A 3 73.20 6.94 -12.37
C PRO A 3 72.94 5.42 -12.26
N LEU A 4 72.45 5.01 -11.10
CA LEU A 4 72.04 3.62 -10.81
C LEU A 4 70.62 3.33 -11.32
N GLN A 5 70.10 4.11 -12.27
CA GLN A 5 68.71 4.06 -12.69
C GLN A 5 68.25 2.89 -13.62
N PRO A 6 69.06 2.24 -14.46
CA PRO A 6 68.49 1.25 -15.38
C PRO A 6 68.20 -0.11 -14.76
N TYR A 7 68.85 -0.52 -13.65
CA TYR A 7 68.75 -1.87 -13.10
C TYR A 7 67.51 -2.08 -12.22
N LEU A 8 66.86 -1.03 -11.71
CA LEU A 8 65.65 -1.14 -10.88
C LEU A 8 64.34 -1.06 -11.69
N ILE A 9 64.38 -0.51 -12.88
CA ILE A 9 63.19 -0.27 -13.72
C ILE A 9 62.67 -1.58 -14.35
N TYR A 10 63.57 -2.47 -14.75
CA TYR A 10 63.21 -3.74 -15.40
C TYR A 10 62.46 -4.72 -14.48
N PRO A 11 62.89 -5.01 -13.24
CA PRO A 11 62.14 -5.89 -12.37
C PRO A 11 60.77 -5.32 -11.93
N LEU A 12 60.64 -3.98 -11.80
CA LEU A 12 59.38 -3.36 -11.44
C LEU A 12 58.37 -3.42 -12.59
N SER A 13 58.81 -3.29 -13.85
CA SER A 13 57.92 -3.41 -15.01
C SER A 13 57.41 -4.84 -15.20
N TRP A 14 58.24 -5.83 -14.94
CA TRP A 14 57.84 -7.25 -14.97
C TRP A 14 56.81 -7.61 -13.89
N LEU A 15 57.00 -7.09 -12.68
CA LEU A 15 56.03 -7.24 -11.58
C LEU A 15 54.68 -6.61 -11.93
N ARG A 16 54.68 -5.47 -12.60
CA ARG A 16 53.44 -4.78 -13.05
C ARG A 16 52.69 -5.60 -14.13
N VAL A 17 53.42 -6.20 -15.05
CA VAL A 17 52.84 -7.06 -16.12
C VAL A 17 52.33 -8.36 -15.55
N ALA A 18 53.02 -8.97 -14.57
CA ALA A 18 52.58 -10.21 -13.92
C ALA A 18 51.35 -10.01 -13.01
N MET A 19 51.21 -8.82 -12.40
CA MET A 19 50.01 -8.49 -11.54
C MET A 19 48.79 -7.99 -12.33
N ALA A 20 48.97 -7.58 -13.60
CA ALA A 20 47.88 -7.10 -14.42
C ALA A 20 46.72 -8.11 -14.67
N PRO A 21 46.99 -9.39 -14.93
CA PRO A 21 45.91 -10.38 -15.11
C PRO A 21 45.20 -10.72 -13.79
N MET A 22 45.88 -10.64 -12.64
CA MET A 22 45.28 -10.89 -11.33
C MET A 22 44.32 -9.75 -10.92
N ALA A 23 44.67 -8.52 -11.22
CA ALA A 23 43.78 -7.34 -11.02
C ALA A 23 42.54 -7.39 -11.92
N LYS A 24 42.66 -7.87 -13.16
CA LYS A 24 41.53 -8.10 -14.07
C LYS A 24 40.65 -9.27 -13.62
N PHE A 25 41.25 -10.33 -13.10
CA PHE A 25 40.54 -11.49 -12.59
C PHE A 25 39.74 -11.15 -11.32
N THR A 26 40.36 -10.44 -10.37
CA THR A 26 39.64 -9.98 -9.16
C THR A 26 38.52 -9.03 -9.49
N SER A 27 38.72 -8.11 -10.47
CA SER A 27 37.66 -7.19 -10.90
C SER A 27 36.51 -7.91 -11.65
N PHE A 28 36.83 -9.01 -12.38
CA PHE A 28 35.84 -9.84 -13.06
C PHE A 28 35.03 -10.67 -12.06
N VAL A 29 35.67 -11.29 -11.08
CA VAL A 29 35.02 -12.04 -9.99
C VAL A 29 34.17 -11.12 -9.13
N LEU A 30 34.66 -9.93 -8.77
CA LEU A 30 33.91 -8.94 -8.00
C LEU A 30 32.73 -8.34 -8.81
N LYS A 31 32.87 -8.18 -10.12
CA LYS A 31 31.74 -7.81 -10.99
C LYS A 31 30.70 -8.91 -11.11
N GLY A 32 31.12 -10.17 -11.19
CA GLY A 32 30.23 -11.34 -11.23
C GLY A 32 29.47 -11.54 -9.92
N LEU A 33 30.09 -11.28 -8.79
CA LEU A 33 29.46 -11.34 -7.47
C LEU A 33 28.53 -10.14 -7.19
N LYS A 34 28.84 -8.95 -7.74
CA LYS A 34 27.99 -7.76 -7.62
C LYS A 34 26.80 -7.76 -8.59
N SER A 35 26.81 -8.61 -9.62
CA SER A 35 25.76 -8.60 -10.65
C SER A 35 24.44 -9.26 -10.21
N ASN A 36 24.41 -9.97 -9.06
CA ASN A 36 23.20 -10.64 -8.58
C ASN A 36 22.71 -10.18 -7.20
N ALA A 37 23.26 -9.11 -6.65
CA ALA A 37 22.81 -8.55 -5.39
C ALA A 37 22.28 -7.12 -5.62
N ARG A 38 20.96 -6.99 -5.66
CA ARG A 38 20.18 -5.81 -5.26
C ARG A 38 20.77 -4.47 -5.68
N LYS A 39 20.48 -4.07 -6.91
CA LYS A 39 20.86 -2.74 -7.42
C LYS A 39 19.94 -1.64 -6.89
N ASP A 40 18.78 -1.99 -6.38
CA ASP A 40 17.75 -1.03 -5.96
C ASP A 40 17.83 -0.71 -4.45
N GLU A 41 18.03 -1.70 -3.56
CA GLU A 41 18.13 -1.47 -2.11
C GLU A 41 19.30 -0.55 -1.70
N SER A 42 20.42 -0.58 -2.41
CA SER A 42 21.57 0.27 -2.04
C SER A 42 21.39 1.75 -2.37
N GLY A 43 20.44 2.08 -3.27
CA GLY A 43 20.16 3.45 -3.67
C GLY A 43 19.22 4.14 -2.69
N ASP A 44 18.20 3.44 -2.26
CA ASP A 44 17.18 3.98 -1.35
C ASP A 44 17.75 4.20 0.06
N ASP A 45 18.57 3.26 0.56
CA ASP A 45 19.31 3.41 1.82
C ASP A 45 20.21 4.66 1.81
N GLU A 46 20.88 4.94 0.70
CA GLU A 46 21.73 6.14 0.55
C GLU A 46 20.90 7.43 0.62
N ILE A 47 19.72 7.46 -0.02
CA ILE A 47 18.82 8.61 0.01
C ILE A 47 18.26 8.81 1.42
N VAL A 48 17.86 7.75 2.10
CA VAL A 48 17.40 7.80 3.51
C VAL A 48 18.51 8.32 4.43
N MET A 49 19.75 7.87 4.23
CA MET A 49 20.91 8.40 5.00
C MET A 49 21.13 9.88 4.76
N LEU A 50 21.00 10.35 3.51
CA LEU A 50 21.10 11.78 3.18
C LEU A 50 19.96 12.59 3.81
N ALA A 51 18.74 12.08 3.80
CA ALA A 51 17.60 12.70 4.46
C ALA A 51 17.81 12.80 5.98
N ASN A 52 18.27 11.72 6.64
CA ASN A 52 18.63 11.74 8.06
C ASN A 52 19.72 12.74 8.40
N LYS A 53 20.68 12.93 7.49
CA LYS A 53 21.72 13.96 7.66
C LYS A 53 21.13 15.36 7.48
N GLY A 54 20.29 15.59 6.48
CA GLY A 54 19.61 16.86 6.23
C GLY A 54 18.75 17.31 7.43
N GLU A 55 18.06 16.37 8.10
CA GLU A 55 17.33 16.63 9.34
C GLU A 55 18.28 17.08 10.46
N LYS A 56 19.38 16.35 10.69
CA LYS A 56 20.39 16.70 11.73
C LYS A 56 21.04 18.05 11.49
N ASP A 57 21.25 18.39 10.22
CA ASP A 57 21.85 19.67 9.80
C ASP A 57 20.80 20.82 9.78
N GLY A 58 19.53 20.53 10.06
CA GLY A 58 18.42 21.49 10.07
C GLY A 58 17.99 22.00 8.68
N VAL A 59 18.34 21.26 7.62
CA VAL A 59 18.00 21.58 6.22
C VAL A 59 16.57 21.16 5.88
N ILE A 60 16.12 20.04 6.45
CA ILE A 60 14.77 19.51 6.32
C ILE A 60 14.17 19.23 7.71
N THR A 61 12.85 19.22 7.78
CA THR A 61 12.10 18.87 8.98
C THR A 61 12.04 17.34 9.19
N PRO A 62 11.74 16.87 10.43
CA PRO A 62 11.48 15.44 10.68
C PRO A 62 10.38 14.87 9.77
N GLN A 63 9.30 15.64 9.55
CA GLN A 63 8.18 15.24 8.69
C GLN A 63 8.60 15.05 7.23
N GLU A 64 9.44 15.95 6.71
CA GLU A 64 9.98 15.82 5.34
C GLU A 64 10.90 14.60 5.21
N ARG A 65 11.70 14.30 6.25
CA ARG A 65 12.53 13.11 6.30
C ARG A 65 11.67 11.83 6.30
N ASP A 66 10.59 11.78 7.12
CA ASP A 66 9.67 10.64 7.18
C ASP A 66 8.96 10.42 5.84
N LEU A 67 8.49 11.50 5.21
CA LEU A 67 7.86 11.43 3.89
C LEU A 67 8.80 10.86 2.83
N ILE A 68 10.08 11.25 2.83
CA ILE A 68 11.09 10.71 1.92
C ILE A 68 11.26 9.20 2.17
N ALA A 69 11.44 8.79 3.43
CA ALA A 69 11.64 7.40 3.78
C ALA A 69 10.42 6.53 3.41
N ASN A 70 9.21 6.97 3.79
CA ASN A 70 7.96 6.25 3.49
C ASN A 70 7.66 6.20 1.98
N SER A 71 8.06 7.24 1.22
CA SER A 71 7.90 7.25 -0.24
C SER A 71 8.79 6.22 -0.93
N LEU A 72 10.01 6.01 -0.44
CA LEU A 72 10.94 5.02 -0.98
C LEU A 72 10.52 3.59 -0.64
N SER A 73 9.95 3.37 0.57
CA SER A 73 9.47 2.05 0.99
C SER A 73 8.11 1.65 0.40
N LEU A 74 7.38 2.56 -0.25
CA LEU A 74 6.00 2.31 -0.70
C LEU A 74 5.88 1.16 -1.71
N ASP A 75 6.94 0.86 -2.44
CA ASP A 75 6.97 -0.26 -3.39
C ASP A 75 7.13 -1.61 -2.69
N ASP A 76 7.73 -1.63 -1.51
CA ASP A 76 7.94 -2.83 -0.69
C ASP A 76 6.74 -3.14 0.22
N VAL A 77 5.90 -2.14 0.51
CA VAL A 77 4.71 -2.30 1.37
C VAL A 77 3.61 -3.04 0.62
N THR A 78 3.14 -4.13 1.22
CA THR A 78 2.02 -4.90 0.67
C THR A 78 0.66 -4.31 1.06
N ILE A 79 -0.36 -4.52 0.22
CA ILE A 79 -1.72 -4.08 0.52
C ILE A 79 -2.25 -4.70 1.81
N ALA A 80 -1.93 -5.97 2.08
CA ALA A 80 -2.34 -6.66 3.32
C ALA A 80 -1.88 -5.93 4.60
N GLU A 81 -0.76 -5.19 4.55
CA GLU A 81 -0.23 -4.45 5.70
C GLU A 81 -1.02 -3.17 6.00
N ILE A 82 -1.60 -2.54 4.97
CA ILE A 82 -2.22 -1.21 5.09
C ILE A 82 -3.73 -1.20 4.83
N MET A 83 -4.32 -2.29 4.32
CA MET A 83 -5.75 -2.39 4.03
C MET A 83 -6.62 -2.37 5.29
N THR A 84 -7.89 -1.98 5.13
CA THR A 84 -8.94 -2.22 6.10
C THR A 84 -9.43 -3.67 5.98
N PRO A 85 -9.24 -4.51 7.03
CA PRO A 85 -9.59 -5.94 6.95
C PRO A 85 -11.10 -6.19 6.83
N ARG A 86 -11.50 -7.28 6.15
CA ARG A 86 -12.90 -7.66 5.91
C ARG A 86 -13.79 -7.70 7.16
N THR A 87 -13.20 -7.96 8.33
CA THR A 87 -13.93 -8.09 9.62
C THR A 87 -14.57 -6.80 10.10
N VAL A 88 -14.14 -5.65 9.57
CA VAL A 88 -14.66 -4.31 9.90
C VAL A 88 -15.31 -3.62 8.71
N VAL A 89 -15.22 -4.19 7.52
CA VAL A 89 -15.85 -3.65 6.32
C VAL A 89 -17.37 -3.81 6.42
N GLU A 90 -18.08 -2.70 6.24
CA GLU A 90 -19.53 -2.70 6.05
C GLU A 90 -19.85 -2.87 4.57
N THR A 91 -20.83 -3.72 4.26
CA THR A 91 -21.22 -4.09 2.89
C THR A 91 -22.70 -3.85 2.67
N ALA A 92 -23.11 -3.70 1.41
CA ALA A 92 -24.51 -3.61 1.01
C ALA A 92 -24.90 -4.83 0.15
N ASP A 93 -26.13 -5.32 0.30
CA ASP A 93 -26.65 -6.39 -0.55
C ASP A 93 -27.11 -5.84 -1.90
N TYR A 94 -26.76 -6.54 -2.98
CA TYR A 94 -27.12 -6.18 -4.35
C TYR A 94 -28.62 -6.02 -4.58
N ASP A 95 -29.44 -6.88 -3.98
CA ASP A 95 -30.88 -6.91 -4.15
C ASP A 95 -31.66 -6.08 -3.11
N GLN A 96 -30.98 -5.58 -2.07
CA GLN A 96 -31.54 -4.73 -1.02
C GLN A 96 -32.02 -3.39 -1.58
N ASN A 97 -33.12 -2.86 -1.01
CA ASN A 97 -33.62 -1.53 -1.33
C ASN A 97 -32.84 -0.46 -0.57
N VAL A 98 -32.74 0.74 -1.15
CA VAL A 98 -32.10 1.91 -0.52
C VAL A 98 -32.72 2.23 0.84
N GLY A 99 -34.07 2.14 0.97
CA GLY A 99 -34.77 2.38 2.22
C GLY A 99 -34.45 1.35 3.29
N GLU A 100 -34.32 0.07 2.93
CA GLU A 100 -33.94 -1.02 3.85
C GLU A 100 -32.50 -0.83 4.33
N PHE A 101 -31.56 -0.56 3.40
CA PHE A 101 -30.17 -0.28 3.75
C PHE A 101 -30.06 0.89 4.73
N PHE A 102 -30.79 2.00 4.46
CA PHE A 102 -30.78 3.18 5.32
C PHE A 102 -31.42 2.91 6.71
N ALA A 103 -32.44 2.04 6.78
CA ALA A 103 -33.03 1.65 8.05
C ALA A 103 -32.06 0.81 8.91
N GLU A 104 -31.24 -0.02 8.30
CA GLU A 104 -30.19 -0.81 8.98
C GLU A 104 -28.98 0.05 9.35
N HIS A 105 -28.67 1.08 8.55
CA HIS A 105 -27.53 1.98 8.71
C HIS A 105 -28.03 3.45 8.75
N PRO A 106 -28.72 3.89 9.80
CA PRO A 106 -29.34 5.25 9.84
C PRO A 106 -28.30 6.38 9.84
N ASN A 107 -27.08 6.10 10.24
CA ASN A 107 -25.96 7.02 10.16
C ASN A 107 -24.73 6.28 9.66
N PRO A 108 -24.63 6.02 8.34
CA PRO A 108 -23.52 5.26 7.78
C PRO A 108 -22.22 6.05 7.91
N ASN A 109 -21.26 5.50 8.67
CA ASN A 109 -19.98 6.15 8.97
C ASN A 109 -19.03 6.16 7.77
N PHE A 110 -19.21 5.23 6.83
CA PHE A 110 -18.31 5.10 5.69
C PHE A 110 -18.82 5.82 4.45
N SER A 111 -17.91 6.34 3.64
CA SER A 111 -18.22 7.03 2.38
C SER A 111 -18.60 6.07 1.25
N ARG A 112 -18.18 4.80 1.33
CA ARG A 112 -18.38 3.75 0.31
C ARG A 112 -18.61 2.39 0.95
N PHE A 113 -19.49 1.60 0.32
CA PHE A 113 -19.83 0.24 0.75
C PHE A 113 -19.63 -0.72 -0.41
N PRO A 114 -18.79 -1.77 -0.29
CA PRO A 114 -18.76 -2.87 -1.23
C PRO A 114 -20.15 -3.51 -1.36
N VAL A 115 -20.55 -3.81 -2.58
CA VAL A 115 -21.84 -4.46 -2.88
C VAL A 115 -21.59 -5.92 -3.18
N PHE A 116 -22.17 -6.81 -2.40
CA PHE A 116 -22.07 -8.25 -2.60
C PHE A 116 -23.37 -8.82 -3.21
N ARG A 117 -23.24 -9.95 -3.91
CA ARG A 117 -24.36 -10.74 -4.40
C ARG A 117 -24.25 -12.17 -3.93
N ASP A 118 -25.31 -12.71 -3.34
CA ASP A 118 -25.44 -14.07 -2.80
C ASP A 118 -24.52 -14.35 -1.60
N THR A 119 -23.21 -14.11 -1.73
CA THR A 119 -22.22 -14.32 -0.67
C THR A 119 -21.32 -13.10 -0.51
N LEU A 120 -20.81 -12.87 0.70
CA LEU A 120 -19.90 -11.75 1.02
C LEU A 120 -18.58 -11.80 0.22
N ASP A 121 -18.19 -12.96 -0.30
CA ASP A 121 -16.99 -13.09 -1.13
C ASP A 121 -17.24 -12.67 -2.58
N ASN A 122 -18.51 -12.62 -3.02
CA ASN A 122 -18.88 -12.23 -4.38
C ASN A 122 -19.20 -10.73 -4.46
N ILE A 123 -18.17 -9.89 -4.43
CA ILE A 123 -18.33 -8.44 -4.60
C ILE A 123 -18.53 -8.08 -6.07
N VAL A 124 -19.62 -7.38 -6.36
CA VAL A 124 -20.01 -6.99 -7.73
C VAL A 124 -19.86 -5.50 -8.03
N GLY A 125 -19.63 -4.68 -7.00
CA GLY A 125 -19.45 -3.23 -7.17
C GLY A 125 -19.29 -2.51 -5.85
N VAL A 126 -19.42 -1.19 -5.89
CA VAL A 126 -19.37 -0.29 -4.72
C VAL A 126 -20.51 0.72 -4.84
N VAL A 127 -21.22 0.98 -3.74
CA VAL A 127 -22.21 2.05 -3.64
C VAL A 127 -21.66 3.17 -2.74
N ARG A 128 -21.88 4.43 -3.12
CA ARG A 128 -21.43 5.58 -2.33
C ARG A 128 -22.54 6.05 -1.41
N ARG A 129 -22.19 6.42 -0.17
CA ARG A 129 -23.12 7.04 0.81
C ARG A 129 -23.93 8.17 0.20
N ARG A 130 -23.28 9.06 -0.55
CA ARG A 130 -23.97 10.20 -1.19
C ARG A 130 -25.07 9.78 -2.18
N ASP A 131 -24.87 8.66 -2.91
CA ASP A 131 -25.86 8.19 -3.90
C ASP A 131 -27.07 7.58 -3.18
N ILE A 132 -26.84 6.90 -2.06
CA ILE A 132 -27.89 6.40 -1.15
C ILE A 132 -28.68 7.58 -0.58
N LEU A 133 -28.00 8.58 0.02
CA LEU A 133 -28.65 9.77 0.58
C LEU A 133 -29.41 10.56 -0.47
N THR A 134 -28.89 10.67 -1.69
CA THR A 134 -29.56 11.32 -2.80
C THR A 134 -30.85 10.59 -3.18
N ALA A 135 -30.81 9.23 -3.21
CA ALA A 135 -32.00 8.44 -3.50
C ALA A 135 -33.07 8.60 -2.38
N MET A 136 -32.63 8.62 -1.11
CA MET A 136 -33.52 8.89 0.03
C MET A 136 -34.16 10.27 -0.05
N ALA A 137 -33.38 11.32 -0.35
CA ALA A 137 -33.87 12.69 -0.47
C ALA A 137 -34.86 12.90 -1.63
N ASN A 138 -34.85 12.02 -2.63
CA ASN A 138 -35.77 12.02 -3.78
C ASN A 138 -36.93 11.04 -3.60
N ASP A 139 -37.20 10.53 -2.40
CA ASP A 139 -38.24 9.55 -2.08
C ASP A 139 -38.15 8.23 -2.90
N CYS A 140 -36.92 7.90 -3.39
CA CYS A 140 -36.65 6.67 -4.15
C CYS A 140 -36.31 5.49 -3.25
N HIS A 141 -37.04 5.26 -2.16
CA HIS A 141 -36.75 4.23 -1.14
C HIS A 141 -36.78 2.81 -1.70
N ALA A 142 -37.64 2.55 -2.68
CA ALA A 142 -37.78 1.23 -3.32
C ALA A 142 -36.67 0.91 -4.36
N LYS A 143 -35.81 1.89 -4.66
CA LYS A 143 -34.71 1.69 -5.63
C LYS A 143 -33.70 0.70 -5.07
N LYS A 144 -33.26 -0.26 -5.90
CA LYS A 144 -32.28 -1.26 -5.48
C LYS A 144 -30.87 -0.67 -5.44
N ILE A 145 -30.02 -1.20 -4.55
CA ILE A 145 -28.59 -0.87 -4.46
C ILE A 145 -27.90 -1.16 -5.80
N SER A 146 -28.28 -2.24 -6.50
CA SER A 146 -27.78 -2.58 -7.84
C SER A 146 -27.99 -1.50 -8.90
N GLU A 147 -29.00 -0.64 -8.75
CA GLU A 147 -29.29 0.42 -9.71
C GLU A 147 -28.45 1.69 -9.51
N ILE A 148 -27.80 1.82 -8.34
CA ILE A 148 -27.01 3.00 -7.97
C ILE A 148 -25.53 2.68 -7.70
N MET A 149 -25.17 1.38 -7.70
CA MET A 149 -23.79 0.95 -7.53
C MET A 149 -22.94 1.31 -8.73
N GLN A 150 -21.62 1.33 -8.56
CA GLN A 150 -20.62 1.60 -9.56
C GLN A 150 -19.64 0.42 -9.65
N PRO A 151 -19.00 0.23 -10.82
CA PRO A 151 -17.93 -0.74 -10.96
C PRO A 151 -16.77 -0.42 -10.01
N THR A 152 -16.10 -1.46 -9.53
CA THR A 152 -14.93 -1.34 -8.64
C THR A 152 -13.70 -2.00 -9.25
N THR A 153 -12.54 -1.74 -8.64
CA THR A 153 -11.28 -2.40 -9.00
C THR A 153 -10.93 -3.44 -7.95
N PHE A 154 -10.57 -4.62 -8.42
CA PHE A 154 -10.00 -5.67 -7.57
C PHE A 154 -8.48 -5.55 -7.59
N VAL A 155 -7.87 -5.73 -6.42
CA VAL A 155 -6.42 -5.68 -6.20
C VAL A 155 -6.00 -6.87 -5.33
N PRO A 156 -4.85 -7.49 -5.62
CA PRO A 156 -4.36 -8.60 -4.81
C PRO A 156 -3.84 -8.09 -3.45
N GLU A 157 -4.03 -8.86 -2.38
CA GLU A 157 -3.55 -8.50 -1.04
C GLU A 157 -2.02 -8.43 -0.94
N ASN A 158 -1.31 -9.23 -1.74
CA ASN A 158 0.15 -9.24 -1.84
C ASN A 158 0.70 -8.23 -2.85
N GLY A 159 -0.15 -7.38 -3.42
CA GLY A 159 0.25 -6.31 -4.34
C GLY A 159 0.98 -5.18 -3.61
N SER A 160 1.92 -4.52 -4.32
CA SER A 160 2.62 -3.34 -3.79
C SER A 160 1.68 -2.15 -3.69
N ALA A 161 1.79 -1.38 -2.59
CA ALA A 161 0.97 -0.19 -2.36
C ALA A 161 1.17 0.86 -3.46
N LEU A 162 2.39 1.04 -3.97
CA LEU A 162 2.69 1.95 -5.07
C LEU A 162 1.99 1.54 -6.38
N ALA A 163 1.98 0.22 -6.70
CA ALA A 163 1.32 -0.28 -7.89
C ALA A 163 -0.20 -0.06 -7.82
N VAL A 164 -0.81 -0.32 -6.65
CA VAL A 164 -2.24 -0.13 -6.41
C VAL A 164 -2.60 1.35 -6.42
N LEU A 165 -1.79 2.23 -5.82
CA LEU A 165 -1.97 3.69 -5.88
C LEU A 165 -2.07 4.16 -7.34
N ARG A 166 -1.11 3.77 -8.19
CA ARG A 166 -1.10 4.11 -9.61
C ARG A 166 -2.33 3.57 -10.35
N GLN A 167 -2.77 2.35 -10.00
CA GLN A 167 -3.94 1.73 -10.60
C GLN A 167 -5.23 2.48 -10.24
N LEU A 168 -5.43 2.82 -8.97
CA LEU A 168 -6.60 3.56 -8.49
C LEU A 168 -6.67 4.96 -9.11
N ILE A 169 -5.55 5.70 -9.13
CA ILE A 169 -5.47 7.02 -9.77
C ILE A 169 -5.80 6.93 -11.27
N LYS A 170 -5.20 5.99 -11.99
CA LYS A 170 -5.44 5.80 -13.43
C LYS A 170 -6.90 5.49 -13.75
N LYS A 171 -7.59 4.76 -12.86
CA LYS A 171 -9.00 4.40 -13.01
C LYS A 171 -9.97 5.41 -12.42
N HIS A 172 -9.48 6.51 -11.83
CA HIS A 172 -10.26 7.50 -11.10
C HIS A 172 -11.13 6.89 -9.99
N GLN A 173 -10.60 5.86 -9.33
CA GLN A 173 -11.25 5.19 -8.21
C GLN A 173 -10.54 5.54 -6.91
N GLN A 174 -11.31 5.70 -5.84
CA GLN A 174 -10.79 6.04 -4.51
C GLN A 174 -10.73 4.81 -3.59
N MET A 175 -11.33 3.68 -4.01
CA MET A 175 -11.38 2.43 -3.26
C MET A 175 -11.12 1.26 -4.19
N GLY A 176 -10.34 0.28 -3.73
CA GLY A 176 -10.15 -1.03 -4.32
C GLY A 176 -10.66 -2.14 -3.39
N ILE A 177 -11.19 -3.19 -3.97
CA ILE A 177 -11.56 -4.41 -3.26
C ILE A 177 -10.34 -5.32 -3.21
N VAL A 178 -9.90 -5.69 -2.02
CA VAL A 178 -8.73 -6.55 -1.83
C VAL A 178 -9.18 -8.01 -1.80
N VAL A 179 -8.49 -8.83 -2.60
CA VAL A 179 -8.81 -10.26 -2.74
C VAL A 179 -7.55 -11.12 -2.59
N ASP A 180 -7.77 -12.35 -2.11
CA ASP A 180 -6.75 -13.39 -2.08
C ASP A 180 -6.60 -14.09 -3.45
N GLU A 181 -5.78 -15.16 -3.50
CA GLU A 181 -5.53 -15.97 -4.70
C GLU A 181 -6.78 -16.76 -5.16
N PHE A 182 -7.77 -16.92 -4.30
CA PHE A 182 -9.03 -17.58 -4.59
C PHE A 182 -10.16 -16.60 -4.96
N ALA A 183 -9.80 -15.32 -5.12
CA ALA A 183 -10.74 -14.21 -5.36
C ALA A 183 -11.74 -13.98 -4.20
N SER A 184 -11.42 -14.43 -2.98
CA SER A 184 -12.22 -14.16 -1.79
C SER A 184 -11.91 -12.77 -1.24
N LEU A 185 -12.91 -12.09 -0.71
CA LEU A 185 -12.75 -10.77 -0.09
C LEU A 185 -11.86 -10.86 1.16
N THR A 186 -10.71 -10.18 1.18
CA THR A 186 -9.84 -10.05 2.36
C THR A 186 -9.96 -8.69 3.03
N GLY A 187 -10.34 -7.65 2.28
CA GLY A 187 -10.50 -6.30 2.79
C GLY A 187 -10.81 -5.26 1.72
N VAL A 188 -10.62 -4.02 2.07
CA VAL A 188 -10.67 -2.88 1.15
C VAL A 188 -9.45 -1.99 1.34
N ILE A 189 -9.04 -1.31 0.29
CA ILE A 189 -7.96 -0.31 0.31
C ILE A 189 -8.47 0.98 -0.30
N THR A 190 -8.20 2.10 0.34
CA THR A 190 -8.55 3.42 -0.15
C THR A 190 -7.29 4.22 -0.49
N LEU A 191 -7.45 5.34 -1.19
CA LEU A 191 -6.34 6.27 -1.39
C LEU A 191 -5.90 6.89 -0.06
N GLU A 192 -6.86 7.09 0.85
CA GLU A 192 -6.61 7.60 2.20
C GLU A 192 -5.64 6.68 2.95
N ASP A 193 -5.85 5.35 2.98
CA ASP A 193 -4.96 4.38 3.65
C ASP A 193 -3.51 4.46 3.13
N ILE A 194 -3.35 4.63 1.81
CA ILE A 194 -2.02 4.74 1.19
C ILE A 194 -1.36 6.08 1.54
N PHE A 195 -2.13 7.18 1.56
CA PHE A 195 -1.61 8.48 1.95
C PHE A 195 -1.27 8.55 3.45
N GLU A 196 -2.05 7.91 4.31
CA GLU A 196 -1.73 7.77 5.74
C GLU A 196 -0.38 7.07 5.94
N HIS A 197 -0.16 6.00 5.20
CA HIS A 197 1.14 5.32 5.23
C HIS A 197 2.28 6.23 4.75
N LEU A 198 2.07 6.99 3.66
CA LEU A 198 3.06 7.94 3.15
C LEU A 198 3.38 9.06 4.15
N LEU A 199 2.36 9.62 4.80
CA LEU A 199 2.51 10.72 5.75
C LEU A 199 3.00 10.25 7.12
N GLY A 200 2.89 8.95 7.41
CA GLY A 200 3.21 8.37 8.73
C GLY A 200 2.26 8.85 9.84
N SER A 201 1.10 9.37 9.46
CA SER A 201 0.09 9.88 10.39
C SER A 201 -1.31 9.65 9.83
N GLU A 202 -2.28 9.35 10.69
CA GLU A 202 -3.68 9.20 10.30
C GLU A 202 -4.25 10.53 9.79
N ILE A 203 -5.05 10.46 8.73
CA ILE A 203 -5.79 11.59 8.18
C ILE A 203 -7.19 11.55 8.81
N PHE A 204 -7.44 12.44 9.79
CA PHE A 204 -8.74 12.52 10.44
C PHE A 204 -9.69 13.43 9.66
N GLU A 205 -10.86 12.92 9.29
CA GLU A 205 -12.02 13.78 9.00
C GLU A 205 -12.64 14.22 10.33
N THR A 206 -13.14 15.47 10.38
CA THR A 206 -13.65 16.12 11.62
C THR A 206 -14.85 15.37 12.25
N ASP A 207 -15.48 14.47 11.48
CA ASP A 207 -16.62 13.66 11.88
C ASP A 207 -16.25 12.18 12.18
N ASP A 208 -15.00 11.80 11.98
CA ASP A 208 -14.54 10.45 12.30
C ASP A 208 -14.36 10.31 13.82
N ILE A 209 -15.14 9.43 14.40
CA ILE A 209 -14.82 8.87 15.71
C ILE A 209 -13.53 8.06 15.47
N ALA A 210 -12.39 8.68 15.86
CA ALA A 210 -11.04 8.15 15.65
C ALA A 210 -10.90 6.72 16.20
N VAL A 211 -11.18 5.73 15.38
CA VAL A 211 -10.91 4.34 15.68
C VAL A 211 -10.06 3.80 14.55
N ASP A 212 -8.80 3.53 14.82
CA ASP A 212 -7.95 2.75 13.92
C ASP A 212 -8.70 1.45 13.56
N MET A 213 -9.15 1.35 12.31
CA MET A 213 -9.94 0.21 11.82
C MET A 213 -9.15 -1.10 11.93
N ARG A 214 -7.82 -1.03 11.90
CA ARG A 214 -6.93 -2.18 12.11
C ARG A 214 -6.90 -2.59 13.58
N GLU A 215 -6.89 -1.62 14.50
CA GLU A 215 -6.97 -1.89 15.93
C GLU A 215 -8.34 -2.46 16.29
N LEU A 216 -9.41 -1.93 15.71
CA LEU A 216 -10.76 -2.46 15.84
C LEU A 216 -10.88 -3.90 15.31
N ALA A 217 -10.24 -4.20 14.18
CA ALA A 217 -10.19 -5.55 13.61
C ALA A 217 -9.45 -6.53 14.53
N ARG A 218 -8.31 -6.11 15.11
CA ARG A 218 -7.55 -6.91 16.10
C ARG A 218 -8.39 -7.18 17.35
N HIS A 219 -9.12 -6.18 17.85
CA HIS A 219 -10.01 -6.34 19.00
C HIS A 219 -11.21 -7.26 18.69
N ARG A 220 -11.79 -7.21 17.51
CA ARG A 220 -12.87 -8.13 17.08
C ARG A 220 -12.34 -9.54 16.91
N SER A 221 -11.17 -9.75 16.33
CA SER A 221 -10.51 -11.05 16.19
C SER A 221 -10.20 -11.68 17.56
N ASN A 222 -9.69 -10.92 18.52
CA ASN A 222 -9.40 -11.41 19.89
C ASN A 222 -10.67 -11.67 20.72
N LYS A 223 -11.80 -11.06 20.40
CA LYS A 223 -13.11 -11.35 21.01
C LYS A 223 -13.89 -12.44 20.28
N GLY A 224 -13.32 -13.04 19.22
CA GLY A 224 -13.91 -14.06 18.35
C GLY A 224 -14.27 -15.35 19.04
N GLY A 225 -15.26 -15.29 19.89
CA GLY A 225 -15.90 -16.37 20.59
C GLY A 225 -17.33 -16.07 21.00
N ARG A 226 -18.03 -15.07 20.45
CA ARG A 226 -19.49 -14.97 20.64
C ARG A 226 -20.15 -13.90 19.77
N LYS A 227 -21.08 -14.43 18.95
CA LYS A 227 -22.21 -13.78 18.25
C LYS A 227 -21.87 -13.02 16.99
N SER A 228 -22.06 -13.72 15.88
CA SER A 228 -22.53 -13.15 14.62
C SER A 228 -23.76 -12.26 14.88
N PRO A 229 -23.83 -11.04 14.37
CA PRO A 229 -25.04 -10.22 14.40
C PRO A 229 -26.12 -10.72 13.42
N PHE A 230 -25.87 -11.81 12.70
CA PHE A 230 -26.83 -12.42 11.78
C PHE A 230 -27.68 -13.45 12.54
N LYS A 231 -28.92 -13.08 12.86
CA LYS A 231 -30.01 -14.01 13.09
C LYS A 231 -30.61 -14.41 11.73
N PRO A 232 -31.01 -15.71 11.62
CA PRO A 232 -31.66 -16.23 10.41
C PRO A 232 -32.98 -15.55 10.11
#